data_0dadd581e4ac0ae740dfdfba31e6708b
#
_entry.id   0dadd581e4ac0ae740dfdfba31e6708b
#
_cell.length_a   1.000
_cell.length_b   1.000
_cell.length_c   1.000
_cell.angle_alpha   90.00
_cell.angle_beta   90.00
_cell.angle_gamma   90.00
#
_symmetry.space_group_name_H-M   'P 1'
#
loop_
_entity.id
_entity.type
_entity.pdbx_description
1 polymer ?
#
loop_
_entity_poly.entity_id
_entity_poly.type
_entity_poly.pdbx_seq_one_letter_code
_entity_poly.pdbx_strand_id
1 'polypeptide(L)'
;IVVKNIYRALKKKGKFICWVYGYEGNELYLFFFNNLRRITSLIPDKILRFISSVLNLFLYFYIFLCKFIKLPLRPYLLKVFSKCSFEKRNYIIFDQLNPSYAKYYKKDEILDLMKSCNFKNIEIFHRHKYSWTVIAEK
;
A
#
# COMPACT_ATOMS: atom_id res chain seq x y z
N ILE A 1 0.31 8.00 18.39
CA ILE A 1 -0.86 8.86 18.76
C ILE A 1 -2.16 8.22 18.26
N VAL A 2 -2.35 7.91 16.97
CA VAL A 2 -3.62 7.42 16.39
C VAL A 2 -4.12 6.15 17.08
N VAL A 3 -3.31 5.09 17.16
CA VAL A 3 -3.70 3.79 17.77
C VAL A 3 -4.09 3.95 19.24
N LYS A 4 -3.37 4.79 19.98
CA LYS A 4 -3.69 5.08 21.38
C LYS A 4 -5.05 5.79 21.54
N ASN A 5 -5.40 6.69 20.63
CA ASN A 5 -6.69 7.36 20.63
C ASN A 5 -7.82 6.39 20.28
N ILE A 6 -7.59 5.49 19.31
CA ILE A 6 -8.55 4.43 18.98
C ILE A 6 -8.78 3.53 20.20
N TYR A 7 -7.70 3.11 20.90
CA TYR A 7 -7.83 2.32 22.12
C TYR A 7 -8.71 3.02 23.17
N ARG A 8 -8.51 4.32 23.38
CA ARG A 8 -9.32 5.10 24.33
C ARG A 8 -10.80 5.13 23.96
N ALA A 9 -11.10 5.31 22.67
CA ALA A 9 -12.46 5.42 22.14
C ALA A 9 -13.24 4.09 22.15
N LEU A 10 -12.54 2.95 22.12
CA LEU A 10 -13.16 1.64 22.13
C LEU A 10 -13.82 1.35 23.49
N LYS A 11 -14.98 0.68 23.47
CA LYS A 11 -15.61 0.07 24.65
C LYS A 11 -14.77 -1.10 25.17
N LYS A 12 -14.97 -1.50 26.43
CA LYS A 12 -14.39 -2.75 26.99
C LYS A 12 -14.77 -3.93 26.09
N LYS A 13 -13.81 -4.82 25.80
CA LYS A 13 -13.94 -5.92 24.83
C LYS A 13 -14.22 -5.50 23.39
N GLY A 14 -14.09 -4.20 23.08
CA GLY A 14 -14.17 -3.71 21.71
C GLY A 14 -13.00 -4.17 20.87
N LYS A 15 -13.25 -4.55 19.61
CA LYS A 15 -12.22 -5.00 18.68
C LYS A 15 -11.78 -3.87 17.77
N PHE A 16 -10.48 -3.75 17.58
CA PHE A 16 -9.85 -2.90 16.57
C PHE A 16 -9.36 -3.78 15.42
N ILE A 17 -9.79 -3.48 14.22
CA ILE A 17 -9.36 -4.17 13.01
C ILE A 17 -8.74 -3.12 12.10
N CYS A 18 -7.50 -3.36 11.67
CA CYS A 18 -6.85 -2.50 10.70
C CYS A 18 -6.09 -3.31 9.65
N TRP A 19 -5.84 -2.64 8.53
CA TRP A 19 -5.00 -3.13 7.47
C TRP A 19 -3.84 -2.15 7.25
N VAL A 20 -2.64 -2.70 7.12
CA VAL A 20 -1.42 -1.90 6.89
C VAL A 20 -0.54 -2.58 5.84
N TYR A 21 0.25 -1.80 5.14
CA TYR A 21 1.28 -2.35 4.26
C TYR A 21 2.34 -3.10 5.04
N GLY A 22 2.69 -4.32 4.57
CA GLY A 22 3.75 -5.15 5.12
C GLY A 22 5.11 -4.78 4.52
N TYR A 23 6.16 -4.80 5.32
CA TYR A 23 7.53 -4.74 4.83
C TYR A 23 7.88 -6.07 4.18
N GLU A 24 7.56 -7.17 4.86
CA GLU A 24 7.78 -8.53 4.39
C GLU A 24 6.97 -8.82 3.12
N GLY A 25 7.66 -9.28 2.11
CA GLY A 25 7.12 -9.53 0.77
C GLY A 25 7.09 -8.32 -0.16
N ASN A 26 7.50 -7.15 0.33
CA ASN A 26 7.64 -5.92 -0.47
C ASN A 26 9.09 -5.43 -0.56
N GLU A 27 10.08 -6.19 -0.10
CA GLU A 27 11.47 -5.75 0.02
C GLU A 27 12.04 -5.24 -1.30
N LEU A 28 11.88 -6.03 -2.38
CA LEU A 28 12.34 -5.64 -3.72
C LEU A 28 11.60 -4.41 -4.24
N TYR A 29 10.28 -4.38 -4.06
CA TYR A 29 9.46 -3.23 -4.42
C TYR A 29 9.95 -1.97 -3.70
N LEU A 30 10.17 -2.05 -2.39
CA LEU A 30 10.62 -0.93 -1.56
C LEU A 30 12.02 -0.46 -1.96
N PHE A 31 12.93 -1.39 -2.27
CA PHE A 31 14.27 -1.04 -2.74
C PHE A 31 14.21 -0.15 -3.99
N PHE A 32 13.43 -0.54 -5.01
CA PHE A 32 13.31 0.23 -6.24
C PHE A 32 12.50 1.52 -6.04
N PHE A 33 11.35 1.44 -5.42
CA PHE A 33 10.45 2.59 -5.28
C PHE A 33 10.93 3.64 -4.30
N ASN A 34 11.64 3.29 -3.23
CA ASN A 34 12.19 4.29 -2.32
C ASN A 34 13.28 5.13 -3.00
N ASN A 35 14.10 4.52 -3.86
CA ASN A 35 15.09 5.27 -4.64
C ASN A 35 14.42 6.16 -5.70
N LEU A 36 13.41 5.64 -6.38
CA LEU A 36 12.62 6.41 -7.36
C LEU A 36 11.92 7.60 -6.68
N ARG A 37 11.30 7.39 -5.52
CA ARG A 37 10.60 8.43 -4.76
C ARG A 37 11.51 9.57 -4.30
N ARG A 38 12.79 9.30 -4.01
CA ARG A 38 13.76 10.36 -3.70
C ARG A 38 13.93 11.35 -4.84
N ILE A 39 13.83 10.87 -6.08
CA ILE A 39 13.94 11.71 -7.28
C ILE A 39 12.58 12.35 -7.58
N THR A 40 11.52 11.58 -7.59
CA THR A 40 10.19 12.06 -7.98
C THR A 40 9.58 13.04 -6.97
N SER A 41 9.95 12.96 -5.68
CA SER A 41 9.54 13.94 -4.66
C SER A 41 10.12 15.35 -4.87
N LEU A 42 11.17 15.49 -5.68
CA LEU A 42 11.75 16.79 -6.06
C LEU A 42 11.05 17.40 -7.28
N ILE A 43 10.23 16.63 -7.98
CA ILE A 43 9.54 17.07 -9.19
C ILE A 43 8.25 17.81 -8.81
N PRO A 44 7.99 19.00 -9.37
CA PRO A 44 6.73 19.70 -9.14
C PRO A 44 5.51 18.84 -9.53
N ASP A 45 4.45 18.90 -8.73
CA ASP A 45 3.25 18.07 -8.89
C ASP A 45 2.65 18.12 -10.31
N LYS A 46 2.67 19.29 -10.97
CA LYS A 46 2.15 19.45 -12.33
C LYS A 46 2.92 18.58 -13.33
N ILE A 47 4.23 18.57 -13.23
CA ILE A 47 5.11 17.77 -14.10
C ILE A 47 4.94 16.29 -13.76
N LEU A 48 4.88 15.94 -12.46
CA LEU A 48 4.70 14.57 -12.04
C LEU A 48 3.34 13.99 -12.48
N ARG A 49 2.27 14.80 -12.46
CA ARG A 49 0.96 14.42 -13.02
C ARG A 49 1.02 14.13 -14.50
N PHE A 50 1.75 14.96 -15.27
CA PHE A 50 1.97 14.71 -16.68
C PHE A 50 2.74 13.40 -16.91
N ILE A 51 3.84 13.18 -16.18
CA ILE A 51 4.61 11.91 -16.21
C ILE A 51 3.70 10.73 -15.88
N SER A 52 2.86 10.83 -14.85
CA SER A 52 1.91 9.78 -14.46
C SER A 52 0.92 9.47 -15.58
N SER A 53 0.48 10.48 -16.33
CA SER A 53 -0.44 10.29 -17.45
C SER A 53 0.25 9.56 -18.62
N VAL A 54 1.48 9.91 -18.91
CA VAL A 54 2.30 9.22 -19.93
C VAL A 54 2.53 7.75 -19.52
N LEU A 55 2.94 7.51 -18.26
CA LEU A 55 3.13 6.16 -17.74
C LEU A 55 1.81 5.35 -17.78
N ASN A 56 0.67 5.99 -17.51
CA ASN A 56 -0.63 5.35 -17.59
C ASN A 56 -0.99 4.90 -19.01
N LEU A 57 -0.60 5.70 -20.01
CA LEU A 57 -0.78 5.33 -21.42
C LEU A 57 0.05 4.08 -21.79
N PHE A 58 1.34 4.05 -21.38
CA PHE A 58 2.18 2.86 -21.56
C PHE A 58 1.63 1.65 -20.79
N LEU A 59 1.12 1.85 -19.59
CA LEU A 59 0.53 0.79 -18.78
C LEU A 59 -0.75 0.25 -19.43
N TYR A 60 -1.53 1.08 -20.10
CA TYR A 60 -2.70 0.63 -20.86
C TYR A 60 -2.30 -0.36 -21.97
N PHE A 61 -1.25 -0.02 -22.73
CA PHE A 61 -0.69 -0.92 -23.72
C PHE A 61 -0.12 -2.21 -23.11
N TYR A 62 0.58 -2.09 -21.98
CA TYR A 62 1.11 -3.25 -21.25
C TYR A 62 -0.01 -4.17 -20.75
N ILE A 63 -1.10 -3.61 -20.23
CA ILE A 63 -2.30 -4.40 -19.82
C ILE A 63 -2.91 -5.13 -21.02
N PHE A 64 -2.94 -4.49 -22.19
CA PHE A 64 -3.40 -5.13 -23.42
C PHE A 64 -2.51 -6.33 -23.76
N LEU A 65 -1.20 -6.19 -23.74
CA LEU A 65 -0.26 -7.30 -23.98
C LEU A 65 -0.43 -8.43 -22.95
N CYS A 66 -0.73 -8.11 -21.70
CA CYS A 66 -0.98 -9.10 -20.64
C CYS A 66 -2.14 -10.05 -20.95
N LYS A 67 -3.04 -9.71 -21.85
CA LYS A 67 -4.13 -10.62 -22.28
C LYS A 67 -3.59 -11.81 -23.06
N PHE A 68 -2.55 -11.60 -23.83
CA PHE A 68 -1.97 -12.59 -24.76
C PHE A 68 -0.72 -13.27 -24.21
N ILE A 69 0.08 -12.55 -23.44
CA ILE A 69 1.40 -12.98 -22.95
C ILE A 69 1.41 -13.02 -21.43
N LYS A 70 2.12 -13.99 -20.84
CA LYS A 70 2.34 -14.09 -19.39
C LYS A 70 3.45 -13.13 -18.97
N LEU A 71 3.11 -11.85 -18.81
CA LEU A 71 4.02 -10.81 -18.34
C LEU A 71 3.98 -10.64 -16.81
N PRO A 72 5.01 -10.05 -16.19
CA PRO A 72 5.03 -9.72 -14.76
C PRO A 72 3.78 -8.93 -14.34
N LEU A 73 3.32 -9.13 -13.12
CA LEU A 73 2.12 -8.49 -12.55
C LEU A 73 0.80 -8.77 -13.31
N ARG A 74 0.79 -9.63 -14.32
CA ARG A 74 -0.41 -9.96 -15.11
C ARG A 74 -1.67 -10.20 -14.29
N PRO A 75 -1.67 -11.03 -13.22
CA PRO A 75 -2.88 -11.27 -12.43
C PRO A 75 -3.43 -10.01 -11.78
N TYR A 76 -2.56 -9.15 -11.24
CA TYR A 76 -2.93 -7.89 -10.63
C TYR A 76 -3.45 -6.89 -11.68
N LEU A 77 -2.75 -6.77 -12.79
CA LEU A 77 -3.11 -5.85 -13.86
C LEU A 77 -4.47 -6.21 -14.49
N LEU A 78 -4.71 -7.49 -14.77
CA LEU A 78 -5.98 -7.92 -15.36
C LEU A 78 -7.15 -7.96 -14.37
N LYS A 79 -6.91 -8.30 -13.09
CA LYS A 79 -7.99 -8.41 -12.09
C LYS A 79 -8.35 -7.07 -11.43
N VAL A 80 -7.40 -6.16 -11.31
CA VAL A 80 -7.56 -4.90 -10.56
C VAL A 80 -7.43 -3.69 -11.49
N PHE A 81 -6.25 -3.49 -12.08
CA PHE A 81 -5.94 -2.27 -12.83
C PHE A 81 -6.78 -2.09 -14.10
N SER A 82 -7.07 -3.17 -14.81
CA SER A 82 -7.91 -3.12 -16.03
C SER A 82 -9.34 -2.64 -15.74
N LYS A 83 -9.83 -2.83 -14.51
CA LYS A 83 -11.17 -2.40 -14.08
C LYS A 83 -11.22 -0.96 -13.60
N CYS A 84 -10.08 -0.32 -13.41
CA CYS A 84 -10.01 1.08 -13.02
C CYS A 84 -10.19 2.00 -14.24
N SER A 85 -10.87 3.14 -14.06
CA SER A 85 -10.89 4.21 -15.07
C SER A 85 -9.47 4.74 -15.30
N PHE A 86 -9.27 5.45 -16.42
CA PHE A 86 -7.98 6.09 -16.72
C PHE A 86 -7.56 7.04 -15.60
N GLU A 87 -8.47 7.86 -15.13
CA GLU A 87 -8.22 8.81 -14.03
C GLU A 87 -7.81 8.09 -12.74
N LYS A 88 -8.54 7.04 -12.35
CA LYS A 88 -8.22 6.27 -11.15
C LYS A 88 -6.84 5.62 -11.24
N ARG A 89 -6.47 5.07 -12.39
CA ARG A 89 -5.11 4.56 -12.62
C ARG A 89 -4.07 5.65 -12.49
N ASN A 90 -4.36 6.83 -13.06
CA ASN A 90 -3.46 7.97 -13.00
C ASN A 90 -3.19 8.43 -11.57
N TYR A 91 -4.23 8.52 -10.74
CA TYR A 91 -4.08 8.79 -9.30
C TYR A 91 -3.25 7.74 -8.58
N ILE A 92 -3.47 6.46 -8.87
CA ILE A 92 -2.69 5.37 -8.24
C ILE A 92 -1.21 5.48 -8.65
N ILE A 93 -0.91 5.74 -9.91
CA ILE A 93 0.48 5.91 -10.39
C ILE A 93 1.13 7.12 -9.72
N PHE A 94 0.43 8.25 -9.68
CA PHE A 94 0.92 9.46 -9.02
C PHE A 94 1.21 9.23 -7.54
N ASP A 95 0.29 8.61 -6.81
CA ASP A 95 0.45 8.29 -5.40
C ASP A 95 1.64 7.34 -5.16
N GLN A 96 1.88 6.38 -6.04
CA GLN A 96 3.04 5.50 -5.93
C GLN A 96 4.37 6.25 -6.15
N LEU A 97 4.39 7.25 -7.01
CA LEU A 97 5.58 8.05 -7.30
C LEU A 97 5.86 9.11 -6.23
N ASN A 98 4.82 9.69 -5.62
CA ASN A 98 4.95 10.75 -4.63
C ASN A 98 3.94 10.61 -3.48
N PRO A 99 4.03 9.54 -2.68
CA PRO A 99 3.17 9.42 -1.52
C PRO A 99 3.56 10.47 -0.47
N SER A 100 2.59 11.19 0.07
CA SER A 100 2.81 12.13 1.18
C SER A 100 3.39 11.42 2.41
N TYR A 101 2.97 10.17 2.63
CA TYR A 101 3.50 9.31 3.68
C TYR A 101 3.23 7.85 3.32
N ALA A 102 4.27 7.03 3.28
CA ALA A 102 4.14 5.60 3.06
C ALA A 102 5.00 4.84 4.08
N LYS A 103 4.37 4.24 5.08
CA LYS A 103 5.04 3.36 6.04
C LYS A 103 4.63 1.91 5.78
N TYR A 104 5.66 1.08 5.66
CA TYR A 104 5.54 -0.37 5.58
C TYR A 104 6.00 -0.95 6.91
N TYR A 105 5.15 -1.74 7.54
CA TYR A 105 5.38 -2.26 8.87
C TYR A 105 5.91 -3.68 8.83
N LYS A 106 6.90 -3.97 9.67
CA LYS A 106 7.27 -5.35 10.00
C LYS A 106 6.26 -5.93 10.98
N LYS A 107 6.10 -7.25 10.97
CA LYS A 107 5.19 -7.95 11.88
C LYS A 107 5.44 -7.58 13.34
N ASP A 108 6.71 -7.57 13.76
CA ASP A 108 7.10 -7.29 15.13
C ASP A 108 6.80 -5.83 15.52
N GLU A 109 7.03 -4.86 14.60
CA GLU A 109 6.67 -3.45 14.83
C GLU A 109 5.18 -3.27 15.10
N ILE A 110 4.33 -4.04 14.38
CA ILE A 110 2.88 -3.99 14.60
C ILE A 110 2.53 -4.56 15.97
N LEU A 111 3.13 -5.69 16.33
CA LEU A 111 2.89 -6.35 17.60
C LEU A 111 3.27 -5.42 18.76
N ASP A 112 4.44 -4.79 18.67
CA ASP A 112 4.92 -3.85 19.68
C ASP A 112 4.05 -2.60 19.76
N LEU A 113 3.60 -2.09 18.62
CA LEU A 113 2.68 -0.95 18.56
C LEU A 113 1.36 -1.27 19.27
N MET A 114 0.77 -2.44 19.04
CA MET A 114 -0.48 -2.84 19.68
C MET A 114 -0.30 -3.06 21.18
N LYS A 115 0.79 -3.75 21.58
CA LYS A 115 1.12 -3.97 23.01
C LYS A 115 1.37 -2.66 23.74
N SER A 116 2.09 -1.73 23.16
CA SER A 116 2.38 -0.41 23.76
C SER A 116 1.11 0.44 23.97
N CYS A 117 0.04 0.11 23.25
CA CYS A 117 -1.28 0.73 23.42
C CYS A 117 -2.22 -0.08 24.31
N ASN A 118 -1.74 -1.13 25.01
CA ASN A 118 -2.47 -2.01 25.91
C ASN A 118 -3.53 -2.90 25.25
N PHE A 119 -3.47 -3.12 23.95
CA PHE A 119 -4.31 -4.11 23.29
C PHE A 119 -3.95 -5.54 23.73
N LYS A 120 -4.96 -6.39 23.79
CA LYS A 120 -4.87 -7.83 24.11
C LYS A 120 -5.36 -8.66 22.93
N ASN A 121 -5.21 -9.97 23.01
CA ASN A 121 -5.69 -10.91 21.99
C ASN A 121 -5.34 -10.45 20.56
N ILE A 122 -4.04 -10.14 20.34
CA ILE A 122 -3.55 -9.58 19.10
C ILE A 122 -3.33 -10.70 18.09
N GLU A 123 -4.09 -10.68 17.02
CA GLU A 123 -3.94 -11.58 15.88
C GLU A 123 -3.43 -10.80 14.67
N ILE A 124 -2.42 -11.33 13.98
CA ILE A 124 -1.77 -10.68 12.82
C ILE A 124 -1.72 -11.68 11.68
N PHE A 125 -2.39 -11.36 10.57
CA PHE A 125 -2.49 -12.20 9.39
C PHE A 125 -1.73 -11.59 8.22
N HIS A 126 -0.79 -12.34 7.63
CA HIS A 126 -0.09 -11.92 6.41
C HIS A 126 -1.00 -12.13 5.19
N ARG A 127 -1.55 -11.06 4.68
CA ARG A 127 -2.51 -11.10 3.57
C ARG A 127 -1.80 -10.94 2.23
N HIS A 128 -1.97 -11.94 1.38
CA HIS A 128 -1.40 -11.97 0.02
C HIS A 128 0.12 -11.72 -0.05
N LYS A 129 0.85 -11.92 1.05
CA LYS A 129 2.31 -11.74 1.17
C LYS A 129 2.81 -10.29 0.94
N TYR A 130 1.95 -9.27 1.11
CA TYR A 130 2.35 -7.86 0.96
C TYR A 130 1.71 -6.91 1.98
N SER A 131 0.83 -7.41 2.82
CA SER A 131 0.11 -6.58 3.79
C SER A 131 -0.25 -7.36 5.04
N TRP A 132 -0.53 -6.65 6.13
CA TRP A 132 -0.96 -7.20 7.39
C TRP A 132 -2.40 -6.80 7.69
N THR A 133 -3.22 -7.77 8.07
CA THR A 133 -4.48 -7.52 8.76
C THR A 133 -4.26 -7.79 10.23
N VAL A 134 -4.61 -6.83 11.07
CA VAL A 134 -4.43 -6.88 12.52
C VAL A 134 -5.79 -6.83 13.17
N ILE A 135 -6.03 -7.74 14.10
CA ILE A 135 -7.21 -7.76 14.96
C ILE A 135 -6.69 -7.70 16.38
N ALA A 136 -7.18 -6.76 17.18
CA ALA A 136 -6.76 -6.59 18.57
C ALA A 136 -7.94 -6.17 19.43
N GLU A 137 -7.96 -6.58 20.70
CA GLU A 137 -9.05 -6.36 21.65
C GLU A 137 -8.61 -5.43 22.78
N LYS A 138 -9.54 -4.56 23.23
CA LYS A 138 -9.34 -3.69 24.41
C LYS A 138 -9.63 -4.42 25.71
#